data_7a53df323668eb7a4951fe9b14320be7
#
_entry.id   7a53df323668eb7a4951fe9b14320be7
#
_cell.length_a   1.000
_cell.length_b   1.000
_cell.length_c   1.000
_cell.angle_alpha   90.00
_cell.angle_beta   90.00
_cell.angle_gamma   90.00
#
_symmetry.space_group_name_H-M   'P 1'
#
loop_
_entity.id
_entity.type
_entity.pdbx_description
1 polymer ?
#
loop_
_entity_poly.entity_id
_entity_poly.type
_entity_poly.pdbx_seq_one_letter_code
_entity_poly.pdbx_strand_id
1 'polypeptide(L)' 'MTKFERDMYDALNGNATEVLKRRQAEIKKLTDEGKACKNKFRMTCIAQEVIRLTNEYNAIDACI' A
#
# COMPACT_ATOMS: atom_id res chain seq x y z
N MET A 1 6.19 -5.56 15.82
CA MET A 1 5.13 -5.78 14.82
C MET A 1 5.29 -4.76 13.70
N THR A 2 5.35 -5.24 12.45
CA THR A 2 5.45 -4.34 11.30
C THR A 2 4.12 -3.66 11.02
N LYS A 3 4.14 -2.60 10.21
CA LYS A 3 2.92 -1.92 9.78
C LYS A 3 1.98 -2.89 9.06
N PHE A 4 2.54 -3.77 8.21
CA PHE A 4 1.76 -4.78 7.50
C PHE A 4 1.06 -5.73 8.46
N GLU A 5 1.78 -6.25 9.44
CA GLU A 5 1.21 -7.16 10.45
C GLU A 5 0.11 -6.48 11.25
N ARG A 6 0.30 -5.22 11.63
CA ARG A 6 -0.70 -4.44 12.36
C ARG A 6 -1.95 -4.24 11.51
N ASP A 7 -1.77 -3.89 10.23
CA ASP A 7 -2.90 -3.68 9.33
C ASP A 7 -3.67 -4.99 9.08
N MET A 8 -2.94 -6.09 8.96
CA MET A 8 -3.56 -7.42 8.83
C MET A 8 -4.39 -7.75 10.08
N TYR A 9 -3.83 -7.50 11.26
CA TYR A 9 -4.53 -7.73 12.53
C TYR A 9 -5.80 -6.88 12.60
N ASP A 10 -5.70 -5.59 12.27
CA ASP A 10 -6.85 -4.68 12.28
C ASP A 10 -7.93 -5.15 11.29
N ALA A 11 -7.54 -5.58 10.11
CA ALA A 11 -8.45 -6.07 9.10
C ALA A 11 -9.21 -7.32 9.59
N LEU A 12 -8.51 -8.24 10.22
CA LEU A 12 -9.11 -9.46 10.76
C LEU A 12 -10.03 -9.19 11.96
N ASN A 13 -9.86 -8.05 12.61
CA ASN A 13 -10.69 -7.65 13.75
C ASN A 13 -11.86 -6.74 13.37
N GLY A 14 -12.24 -6.71 12.09
CA GLY A 14 -13.43 -6.00 11.64
C GLY A 14 -13.19 -4.63 11.01
N ASN A 15 -11.93 -4.19 10.92
CA ASN A 15 -11.59 -2.88 10.34
C ASN A 15 -11.08 -2.99 8.89
N ALA A 16 -11.42 -4.07 8.21
CA ALA A 16 -10.93 -4.37 6.86
C ALA A 16 -11.17 -3.24 5.88
N THR A 17 -12.39 -2.70 5.82
CA THR A 17 -12.75 -1.63 4.89
C THR A 17 -11.89 -0.40 5.10
N GLU A 18 -11.67 0.00 6.34
CA GLU A 18 -10.82 1.16 6.68
C GLU A 18 -9.37 0.93 6.31
N VAL A 19 -8.84 -0.24 6.64
CA VAL A 19 -7.45 -0.60 6.33
C VAL A 19 -7.22 -0.57 4.82
N LEU A 20 -8.12 -1.18 4.05
CA LEU A 20 -8.00 -1.23 2.59
C LEU A 20 -8.11 0.17 1.98
N LYS A 21 -9.00 1.02 2.48
CA LYS A 21 -9.12 2.40 2.01
C LYS A 21 -7.85 3.20 2.25
N ARG A 22 -7.27 3.08 3.45
CA ARG A 22 -6.02 3.77 3.78
C ARG A 22 -4.88 3.35 2.86
N ARG A 23 -4.78 2.05 2.60
CA ARG A 23 -3.74 1.52 1.72
C ARG A 23 -3.95 1.93 0.27
N GLN A 24 -5.19 1.95 -0.21
CA GLN A 24 -5.49 2.45 -1.55
C GLN A 24 -5.10 3.91 -1.72
N ALA A 25 -5.41 4.75 -0.73
CA ALA A 25 -5.05 6.17 -0.76
C ALA A 25 -3.53 6.35 -0.79
N GLU A 26 -2.80 5.55 -0.02
CA GLU A 26 -1.35 5.59 0.02
C GLU A 26 -0.73 5.17 -1.31
N ILE A 27 -1.25 4.09 -1.91
CA ILE A 27 -0.80 3.61 -3.22
C ILE A 27 -1.05 4.68 -4.29
N LYS A 28 -2.23 5.28 -4.29
CA LYS A 28 -2.57 6.33 -5.25
C LYS A 28 -1.65 7.54 -5.10
N LYS A 29 -1.39 7.96 -3.87
CA LYS A 29 -0.50 9.08 -3.60
C LYS A 29 0.90 8.83 -4.16
N LEU A 30 1.45 7.65 -3.91
CA LEU A 30 2.77 7.28 -4.42
C LEU A 30 2.78 7.17 -5.94
N THR A 31 1.74 6.61 -6.53
CA THR A 31 1.60 6.53 -7.99
C THR A 31 1.61 7.92 -8.62
N ASP A 32 0.87 8.86 -8.04
CA ASP A 32 0.82 10.23 -8.53
C ASP A 32 2.16 10.93 -8.37
N GLU A 33 2.86 10.70 -7.25
CA GLU A 33 4.21 11.21 -7.04
C GLU A 33 5.19 10.67 -8.09
N GLY A 34 5.08 9.38 -8.41
CA GLY A 34 5.91 8.75 -9.42
C GLY A 34 5.68 9.35 -10.81
N LYS A 35 4.43 9.63 -11.16
CA LYS A 35 4.09 10.24 -12.44
C LYS A 35 4.63 11.66 -12.57
N ALA A 36 4.67 12.41 -11.46
CA ALA A 36 5.17 13.77 -11.44
C ALA A 36 6.69 13.85 -11.30
N CYS A 37 7.34 12.77 -10.95
CA CYS A 37 8.78 12.74 -10.69
C CYS A 37 9.56 12.72 -12.00
N LYS A 38 10.60 13.57 -12.09
CA LYS A 38 11.47 13.64 -13.28
C LYS A 38 12.79 12.90 -13.07
N ASN A 39 13.08 12.43 -11.87
CA ASN A 39 14.30 11.72 -11.55
C ASN A 39 14.06 10.20 -11.71
N LYS A 40 14.78 9.58 -12.64
CA LYS A 40 14.60 8.15 -12.96
C LYS A 40 14.86 7.24 -11.77
N PHE A 41 15.89 7.53 -10.97
CA PHE A 41 16.22 6.73 -9.80
C PHE A 41 15.07 6.77 -8.79
N ARG A 42 14.54 7.97 -8.55
CA ARG A 42 13.45 8.16 -7.61
C ARG A 42 12.17 7.49 -8.12
N MET A 43 11.91 7.58 -9.43
CA MET A 43 10.77 6.89 -10.05
C MET A 43 10.85 5.39 -9.83
N THR A 44 12.04 4.81 -9.97
CA THR A 44 12.24 3.38 -9.74
C THR A 44 11.95 3.01 -8.29
N CYS A 45 12.42 3.80 -7.34
CA CYS A 45 12.15 3.56 -5.92
C CYS A 45 10.66 3.65 -5.60
N ILE A 46 9.97 4.64 -6.16
CA ILE A 46 8.53 4.81 -5.97
C ILE A 46 7.78 3.62 -6.59
N ALA A 47 8.17 3.18 -7.78
CA ALA A 47 7.54 2.04 -8.45
C ALA A 47 7.68 0.77 -7.62
N GLN A 48 8.87 0.52 -7.06
CA GLN A 48 9.08 -0.65 -6.19
C GLN A 48 8.23 -0.58 -4.94
N GLU A 49 8.11 0.60 -4.34
CA GLU A 49 7.27 0.80 -3.16
C GLU A 49 5.79 0.56 -3.48
N VAL A 50 5.32 1.04 -4.63
CA VAL A 50 3.95 0.82 -5.09
C VAL A 50 3.68 -0.68 -5.26
N ILE A 51 4.62 -1.42 -5.85
CA ILE A 51 4.49 -2.87 -6.02
C ILE A 51 4.39 -3.56 -4.66
N ARG A 52 5.25 -3.19 -3.72
CA ARG A 52 5.24 -3.76 -2.38
C ARG A 52 3.91 -3.51 -1.67
N LEU A 53 3.43 -2.26 -1.70
CA LEU A 53 2.17 -1.89 -1.08
C LEU A 53 0.97 -2.57 -1.74
N THR A 54 1.00 -2.73 -3.06
CA THR A 54 -0.05 -3.42 -3.80
C THR A 54 -0.09 -4.90 -3.41
N ASN A 55 1.07 -5.55 -3.27
CA ASN A 55 1.14 -6.94 -2.84
C ASN A 55 0.61 -7.10 -1.42
N GLU A 56 0.95 -6.17 -0.52
CA GLU A 56 0.42 -6.18 0.85
C GLU A 56 -1.09 -5.97 0.88
N TYR A 57 -1.58 -5.04 0.06
CA TYR A 57 -3.01 -4.80 -0.08
C TYR A 57 -3.74 -6.07 -0.51
N ASN A 58 -3.23 -6.74 -1.54
CA ASN A 58 -3.84 -7.96 -2.05
C ASN A 58 -3.81 -9.08 -1.01
N ALA A 59 -2.74 -9.18 -0.23
CA ALA A 59 -2.63 -10.18 0.83
C ALA A 59 -3.68 -9.95 1.92
N ILE A 60 -3.91 -8.70 2.30
CA ILE A 60 -4.93 -8.34 3.29
C ILE A 60 -6.32 -8.64 2.73
N ASP A 61 -6.57 -8.24 1.49
CA ASP A 61 -7.87 -8.46 0.84
C ASP A 61 -8.19 -9.96 0.73
N ALA A 62 -7.19 -10.77 0.47
CA ALA A 62 -7.36 -12.24 0.34
C ALA A 62 -7.69 -12.91 1.68
N CYS A 63 -7.40 -12.27 2.80
CA CYS A 63 -7.65 -12.81 4.14
C CYS A 63 -9.03 -12.43 4.70
N ILE A 64 -9.84 -11.71 3.95
CA ILE A 64 -11.13 -11.21 4.43
C ILE A 64 -12.30 -11.98 3.84
#